data_66002aa244c5bd368a4e599a9d2a644a
#
_entry.id   66002aa244c5bd368a4e599a9d2a644a
#
_cell.length_a   1.000
_cell.length_b   1.000
_cell.length_c   1.000
_cell.angle_alpha   90.00
_cell.angle_beta   90.00
_cell.angle_gamma   90.00
#
_symmetry.space_group_name_H-M   'P 1'
#
loop_
_entity.id
_entity.type
_entity.pdbx_description
1 polymer ?
#
loop_
_entity_poly.entity_id
_entity_poly.type
_entity_poly.pdbx_seq_one_letter_code
_entity_poly.pdbx_strand_id
1 'polypeptide(L)'
;MPATFDLILKNGKCFIDGQLKNVDLGISDGIIKNIGNIEKTSNAKVLDSSNFVILPGIIDTQVHFREPGSTDVEDLESGSKAAVMGGVTSVFEMPNTNPPTSNQIEFNKKLSLAKNRMFSNYAFYFGATPQNMEDLQKVDKLEGCCGVKLFAGSSTGNLLVKDEKDIEKVISNSSKVVAIHSEDEEILNLRKKFIKEGDVSSHPIWRNEECAMSSTRRV
;
A
#
# COMPACT_ATOMS: atom_id res chain seq x y z
N MET A 1 1.28 -38.68 11.74
CA MET A 1 2.67 -38.24 12.01
C MET A 1 2.60 -36.96 12.82
N PRO A 2 3.47 -36.72 13.79
CA PRO A 2 3.52 -35.41 14.47
C PRO A 2 3.80 -34.33 13.44
N ALA A 3 3.16 -33.17 13.60
CA ALA A 3 3.39 -32.04 12.69
C ALA A 3 4.87 -31.62 12.79
N THR A 4 5.52 -31.48 11.65
CA THR A 4 6.88 -30.95 11.57
C THR A 4 6.80 -29.45 11.31
N PHE A 5 7.57 -28.65 12.05
CA PHE A 5 7.62 -27.21 11.93
C PHE A 5 9.05 -26.77 11.60
N ASP A 6 9.18 -25.71 10.81
CA ASP A 6 10.45 -25.05 10.53
C ASP A 6 10.79 -24.07 11.64
N LEU A 7 9.75 -23.41 12.18
CA LEU A 7 9.86 -22.42 13.23
C LEU A 7 8.73 -22.59 14.27
N ILE A 8 9.07 -22.50 15.54
CA ILE A 8 8.11 -22.41 16.63
C ILE A 8 8.36 -21.12 17.40
N LEU A 9 7.32 -20.27 17.52
CA LEU A 9 7.32 -19.15 18.45
C LEU A 9 6.73 -19.65 19.78
N LYS A 10 7.56 -19.73 20.82
CA LYS A 10 7.17 -20.27 22.13
C LYS A 10 6.80 -19.18 23.12
N ASN A 11 5.83 -19.46 23.98
CA ASN A 11 5.46 -18.63 25.13
C ASN A 11 4.99 -17.21 24.77
N GLY A 12 4.59 -16.97 23.52
CA GLY A 12 4.20 -15.66 23.04
C GLY A 12 2.81 -15.24 23.52
N LYS A 13 2.62 -13.92 23.71
CA LYS A 13 1.30 -13.33 23.92
C LYS A 13 0.72 -12.93 22.57
N CYS A 14 -0.01 -13.85 21.92
CA CYS A 14 -0.48 -13.71 20.55
C CYS A 14 -1.86 -13.05 20.48
N PHE A 15 -2.05 -12.11 19.56
CA PHE A 15 -3.35 -11.50 19.26
C PHE A 15 -4.11 -12.41 18.28
N ILE A 16 -5.17 -13.07 18.78
CA ILE A 16 -5.96 -14.05 18.04
C ILE A 16 -7.45 -13.82 18.34
N ASP A 17 -8.27 -13.70 17.30
CA ASP A 17 -9.72 -13.48 17.40
C ASP A 17 -10.08 -12.29 18.30
N GLY A 18 -9.38 -11.17 18.14
CA GLY A 18 -9.63 -9.95 18.90
C GLY A 18 -9.12 -9.95 20.35
N GLN A 19 -8.39 -11.00 20.77
CA GLN A 19 -7.91 -11.17 22.14
C GLN A 19 -6.43 -11.56 22.20
N LEU A 20 -5.77 -11.20 23.30
CA LEU A 20 -4.41 -11.65 23.59
C LEU A 20 -4.46 -12.99 24.34
N LYS A 21 -3.88 -14.03 23.73
CA LYS A 21 -3.81 -15.39 24.28
C LYS A 21 -2.34 -15.83 24.44
N ASN A 22 -2.01 -16.49 25.55
CA ASN A 22 -0.70 -17.09 25.73
C ASN A 22 -0.69 -18.46 25.03
N VAL A 23 -0.09 -18.51 23.84
CA VAL A 23 -0.03 -19.69 22.99
C VAL A 23 1.27 -19.71 22.20
N ASP A 24 1.63 -20.89 21.72
CA ASP A 24 2.72 -21.06 20.75
C ASP A 24 2.17 -21.01 19.31
N LEU A 25 3.02 -20.62 18.36
CA LEU A 25 2.74 -20.70 16.93
C LEU A 25 3.72 -21.66 16.27
N GLY A 26 3.19 -22.68 15.59
CA GLY A 26 3.97 -23.60 14.77
C GLY A 26 3.87 -23.22 13.30
N ILE A 27 5.01 -22.99 12.66
CA ILE A 27 5.11 -22.48 11.28
C ILE A 27 5.84 -23.50 10.42
N SER A 28 5.30 -23.76 9.22
CA SER A 28 5.94 -24.58 8.19
C SER A 28 5.70 -23.89 6.83
N ASP A 29 6.75 -23.81 6.03
CA ASP A 29 6.71 -23.17 4.69
C ASP A 29 6.12 -21.75 4.73
N GLY A 30 6.48 -20.97 5.75
CA GLY A 30 6.01 -19.60 5.94
C GLY A 30 4.54 -19.46 6.37
N ILE A 31 3.84 -20.56 6.67
CA ILE A 31 2.43 -20.58 7.04
C ILE A 31 2.27 -21.05 8.48
N ILE A 32 1.43 -20.37 9.27
CA ILE A 32 1.03 -20.81 10.60
C ILE A 32 0.17 -22.09 10.43
N LYS A 33 0.69 -23.23 10.89
CA LYS A 33 0.03 -24.55 10.81
C LYS A 33 -0.63 -24.97 12.11
N ASN A 34 -0.15 -24.44 13.24
CA ASN A 34 -0.71 -24.77 14.54
C ASN A 34 -0.65 -23.57 15.49
N ILE A 35 -1.70 -23.42 16.30
CA ILE A 35 -1.84 -22.43 17.36
C ILE A 35 -2.24 -23.17 18.63
N GLY A 36 -1.44 -23.10 19.69
CA GLY A 36 -1.73 -23.77 20.95
C GLY A 36 -0.46 -24.14 21.71
N ASN A 37 -0.52 -25.16 22.54
CA ASN A 37 0.68 -25.70 23.19
C ASN A 37 1.40 -26.64 22.22
N ILE A 38 2.63 -26.33 21.85
CA ILE A 38 3.40 -27.06 20.85
C ILE A 38 4.65 -27.63 21.51
N GLU A 39 4.78 -28.95 21.50
CA GLU A 39 6.02 -29.60 21.92
C GLU A 39 7.13 -29.33 20.88
N LYS A 40 8.36 -29.20 21.37
CA LYS A 40 9.54 -29.00 20.53
C LYS A 40 9.74 -30.21 19.62
N THR A 41 9.68 -29.98 18.30
CA THR A 41 10.07 -30.99 17.29
C THR A 41 11.58 -30.93 17.06
N SER A 42 12.21 -32.07 16.74
CA SER A 42 13.67 -32.18 16.66
C SER A 42 14.37 -31.22 15.70
N ASN A 43 13.66 -30.78 14.66
CA ASN A 43 14.24 -29.97 13.55
C ASN A 43 13.75 -28.52 13.50
N ALA A 44 12.83 -28.10 14.39
CA ALA A 44 12.31 -26.75 14.38
C ALA A 44 13.27 -25.76 15.04
N LYS A 45 13.47 -24.60 14.42
CA LYS A 45 14.02 -23.43 15.10
C LYS A 45 13.02 -22.96 16.14
N VAL A 46 13.41 -22.80 17.39
CA VAL A 46 12.56 -22.30 18.46
C VAL A 46 13.00 -20.89 18.83
N LEU A 47 12.05 -19.96 18.80
CA LEU A 47 12.20 -18.59 19.26
C LEU A 47 11.36 -18.40 20.53
N ASP A 48 12.01 -18.11 21.65
CA ASP A 48 11.30 -17.74 22.87
C ASP A 48 10.73 -16.33 22.74
N SER A 49 9.42 -16.25 22.80
CA SER A 49 8.65 -15.01 22.66
C SER A 49 7.99 -14.56 23.95
N SER A 50 8.45 -15.06 25.12
CA SER A 50 7.84 -14.80 26.43
C SER A 50 7.72 -13.31 26.79
N ASN A 51 8.61 -12.46 26.25
CA ASN A 51 8.61 -11.02 26.49
C ASN A 51 7.99 -10.21 25.34
N PHE A 52 7.36 -10.86 24.37
CA PHE A 52 6.81 -10.21 23.19
C PHE A 52 5.30 -10.40 23.08
N VAL A 53 4.66 -9.37 22.53
CA VAL A 53 3.31 -9.49 21.98
C VAL A 53 3.46 -9.78 20.48
N ILE A 54 2.85 -10.87 20.05
CA ILE A 54 2.84 -11.28 18.64
C ILE A 54 1.56 -10.79 18.01
N LEU A 55 1.69 -9.94 17.00
CA LEU A 55 0.60 -9.36 16.23
C LEU A 55 0.68 -9.85 14.78
N PRO A 56 -0.46 -9.83 14.03
CA PRO A 56 -0.41 -9.92 12.56
C PRO A 56 0.48 -8.81 12.01
N GLY A 57 1.19 -9.09 10.92
CA GLY A 57 1.97 -8.08 10.23
C GLY A 57 1.08 -6.94 9.73
N ILE A 58 1.55 -5.71 9.87
CA ILE A 58 0.83 -4.52 9.42
C ILE A 58 0.79 -4.51 7.88
N ILE A 59 -0.36 -4.10 7.33
CA ILE A 59 -0.54 -3.86 5.90
C ILE A 59 -0.64 -2.35 5.70
N ASP A 60 0.33 -1.75 5.02
CA ASP A 60 0.26 -0.35 4.61
C ASP A 60 -0.32 -0.29 3.20
N THR A 61 -1.53 0.24 3.09
CA THR A 61 -2.27 0.30 1.83
C THR A 61 -1.94 1.52 0.98
N GLN A 62 -0.98 2.36 1.40
CA GLN A 62 -0.61 3.57 0.66
C GLN A 62 0.84 3.98 0.90
N VAL A 63 1.76 3.41 0.12
CA VAL A 63 3.18 3.81 0.13
C VAL A 63 3.60 4.48 -1.17
N HIS A 64 4.67 5.28 -1.11
CA HIS A 64 5.27 5.96 -2.25
C HIS A 64 6.78 5.71 -2.29
N PHE A 65 7.20 4.55 -2.79
CA PHE A 65 8.62 4.17 -2.89
C PHE A 65 9.36 4.78 -4.09
N ARG A 66 8.72 5.67 -4.82
CA ARG A 66 9.31 6.53 -5.85
C ARG A 66 9.97 5.83 -7.05
N GLU A 67 9.99 4.52 -7.13
CA GLU A 67 10.52 3.76 -8.26
C GLU A 67 9.38 3.22 -9.15
N PRO A 68 9.50 3.39 -10.48
CA PRO A 68 10.57 4.04 -11.24
C PRO A 68 10.54 5.57 -11.14
N GLY A 69 11.71 6.19 -11.32
CA GLY A 69 11.87 7.65 -11.47
C GLY A 69 12.78 8.28 -10.42
N SER A 70 12.29 8.54 -9.22
CA SER A 70 13.05 9.25 -8.18
C SER A 70 13.71 8.29 -7.19
N THR A 71 14.54 7.38 -7.68
CA THR A 71 15.24 6.35 -6.88
C THR A 71 16.33 6.91 -5.96
N ASP A 72 16.74 8.14 -6.18
CA ASP A 72 17.60 8.92 -5.28
C ASP A 72 16.91 9.29 -3.97
N VAL A 73 15.58 9.37 -3.97
CA VAL A 73 14.77 9.60 -2.78
C VAL A 73 14.49 8.30 -2.03
N GLU A 74 13.95 7.31 -2.73
CA GLU A 74 13.68 5.97 -2.22
C GLU A 74 13.42 5.01 -3.39
N ASP A 75 13.84 3.76 -3.25
CA ASP A 75 13.55 2.69 -4.20
C ASP A 75 12.70 1.57 -3.57
N LEU A 76 12.27 0.61 -4.39
CA LEU A 76 11.43 -0.50 -3.94
C LEU A 76 12.14 -1.40 -2.91
N GLU A 77 13.46 -1.56 -3.01
CA GLU A 77 14.25 -2.38 -2.10
C GLU A 77 14.40 -1.72 -0.73
N SER A 78 14.89 -0.48 -0.72
CA SER A 78 15.13 0.28 0.53
C SER A 78 13.84 0.58 1.27
N GLY A 79 12.79 0.99 0.55
CA GLY A 79 11.48 1.27 1.13
C GLY A 79 10.83 0.03 1.75
N SER A 80 10.82 -1.10 1.03
CA SER A 80 10.27 -2.35 1.56
C SER A 80 11.07 -2.91 2.74
N LYS A 81 12.40 -2.74 2.74
CA LYS A 81 13.26 -3.09 3.87
C LYS A 81 12.93 -2.24 5.11
N ALA A 82 12.78 -0.93 4.95
CA ALA A 82 12.37 -0.04 6.02
C ALA A 82 10.97 -0.42 6.55
N ALA A 83 10.03 -0.74 5.68
CA ALA A 83 8.69 -1.20 6.04
C ALA A 83 8.73 -2.45 6.95
N VAL A 84 9.46 -3.48 6.54
CA VAL A 84 9.59 -4.72 7.33
C VAL A 84 10.28 -4.47 8.67
N MET A 85 11.30 -3.62 8.71
CA MET A 85 11.98 -3.24 9.97
C MET A 85 11.04 -2.49 10.93
N GLY A 86 10.00 -1.81 10.40
CA GLY A 86 8.94 -1.17 11.19
C GLY A 86 7.75 -2.07 11.52
N GLY A 87 7.76 -3.35 11.09
CA GLY A 87 6.66 -4.30 11.32
C GLY A 87 5.56 -4.29 10.24
N VAL A 88 5.76 -3.54 9.15
CA VAL A 88 4.89 -3.54 7.98
C VAL A 88 5.32 -4.68 7.05
N THR A 89 4.49 -5.71 6.95
CA THR A 89 4.82 -6.94 6.19
C THR A 89 4.24 -6.97 4.79
N SER A 90 3.29 -6.07 4.49
CA SER A 90 2.67 -5.95 3.18
C SER A 90 2.46 -4.49 2.83
N VAL A 91 2.69 -4.12 1.58
CA VAL A 91 2.56 -2.73 1.10
C VAL A 91 1.78 -2.67 -0.21
N PHE A 92 0.97 -1.61 -0.37
CA PHE A 92 0.31 -1.27 -1.63
C PHE A 92 0.88 0.06 -2.13
N GLU A 93 1.62 0.00 -3.23
CA GLU A 93 2.40 1.13 -3.71
C GLU A 93 1.65 1.91 -4.79
N MET A 94 1.74 3.23 -4.71
CA MET A 94 1.01 4.19 -5.53
C MET A 94 1.57 4.32 -6.95
N PRO A 95 0.72 4.67 -7.95
CA PRO A 95 1.10 4.67 -9.35
C PRO A 95 1.79 5.96 -9.83
N ASN A 96 1.90 6.99 -8.99
CA ASN A 96 2.44 8.31 -9.38
C ASN A 96 3.97 8.34 -9.38
N THR A 97 4.53 7.50 -10.20
CA THR A 97 5.97 7.34 -10.50
C THR A 97 6.33 7.97 -11.85
N ASN A 98 7.56 7.84 -12.31
CA ASN A 98 8.00 8.34 -13.61
C ASN A 98 8.77 7.25 -14.38
N PRO A 99 8.14 6.64 -15.40
CA PRO A 99 6.77 6.89 -15.88
C PRO A 99 5.70 6.47 -14.87
N PRO A 100 4.45 7.01 -14.98
CA PRO A 100 3.36 6.61 -14.12
C PRO A 100 2.86 5.20 -14.46
N THR A 101 2.41 4.45 -13.45
CA THR A 101 1.87 3.10 -13.61
C THR A 101 0.40 3.16 -14.05
N SER A 102 0.14 3.64 -15.28
CA SER A 102 -1.20 3.93 -15.81
C SER A 102 -1.54 3.15 -17.10
N ASN A 103 -0.75 2.17 -17.45
CA ASN A 103 -0.98 1.21 -18.53
C ASN A 103 -0.34 -0.13 -18.19
N GLN A 104 -0.74 -1.19 -18.90
CA GLN A 104 -0.26 -2.55 -18.65
C GLN A 104 1.25 -2.70 -18.80
N ILE A 105 1.87 -1.99 -19.74
CA ILE A 105 3.31 -2.08 -19.99
C ILE A 105 4.09 -1.59 -18.77
N GLU A 106 3.75 -0.39 -18.28
CA GLU A 106 4.43 0.20 -17.11
C GLU A 106 4.10 -0.56 -15.83
N PHE A 107 2.89 -1.12 -15.73
CA PHE A 107 2.51 -1.99 -14.61
C PHE A 107 3.40 -3.25 -14.56
N ASN A 108 3.55 -3.95 -15.69
CA ASN A 108 4.38 -5.15 -15.78
C ASN A 108 5.88 -4.84 -15.56
N LYS A 109 6.37 -3.70 -16.04
CA LYS A 109 7.74 -3.23 -15.74
C LYS A 109 7.95 -3.05 -14.25
N LYS A 110 7.01 -2.41 -13.55
CA LYS A 110 7.07 -2.18 -12.11
C LYS A 110 7.07 -3.50 -11.33
N LEU A 111 6.23 -4.47 -11.70
CA LEU A 111 6.27 -5.82 -11.15
C LEU A 111 7.65 -6.48 -11.34
N SER A 112 8.23 -6.31 -12.52
CA SER A 112 9.56 -6.85 -12.82
C SER A 112 10.67 -6.20 -11.98
N LEU A 113 10.58 -4.89 -11.72
CA LEU A 113 11.50 -4.17 -10.84
C LEU A 113 11.40 -4.64 -9.37
N ALA A 114 10.18 -4.97 -8.91
CA ALA A 114 9.95 -5.44 -7.55
C ALA A 114 10.41 -6.88 -7.31
N LYS A 115 10.36 -7.71 -8.35
CA LYS A 115 10.62 -9.14 -8.25
C LYS A 115 12.02 -9.44 -7.70
N ASN A 116 12.07 -10.25 -6.63
CA ASN A 116 13.30 -10.66 -5.93
C ASN A 116 14.11 -9.50 -5.28
N ARG A 117 13.51 -8.31 -5.16
CA ARG A 117 14.13 -7.14 -4.51
C ARG A 117 13.38 -6.70 -3.27
N MET A 118 12.05 -6.78 -3.29
CA MET A 118 11.25 -6.35 -2.15
C MET A 118 11.31 -7.33 -0.99
N PHE A 119 11.43 -6.80 0.22
CA PHE A 119 11.46 -7.55 1.48
C PHE A 119 10.06 -7.83 2.05
N SER A 120 9.08 -6.97 1.73
CA SER A 120 7.67 -7.15 2.12
C SER A 120 6.88 -7.85 1.01
N ASN A 121 5.70 -8.36 1.33
CA ASN A 121 4.68 -8.62 0.31
C ASN A 121 4.27 -7.29 -0.33
N TYR A 122 3.91 -7.33 -1.62
CA TYR A 122 3.58 -6.11 -2.34
C TYR A 122 2.47 -6.31 -3.36
N ALA A 123 1.75 -5.24 -3.61
CA ALA A 123 0.87 -5.07 -4.75
C ALA A 123 0.93 -3.60 -5.20
N PHE A 124 0.50 -3.33 -6.42
CA PHE A 124 0.56 -2.00 -7.01
C PHE A 124 -0.82 -1.49 -7.38
N TYR A 125 -1.03 -0.19 -7.21
CA TYR A 125 -2.20 0.47 -7.79
C TYR A 125 -1.98 0.77 -9.26
N PHE A 126 -3.06 0.65 -10.03
CA PHE A 126 -3.13 1.14 -11.40
C PHE A 126 -3.64 2.58 -11.40
N GLY A 127 -2.92 3.49 -12.04
CA GLY A 127 -3.28 4.91 -12.08
C GLY A 127 -4.38 5.20 -13.08
N ALA A 128 -5.48 5.79 -12.62
CA ALA A 128 -6.55 6.25 -13.50
C ALA A 128 -6.15 7.56 -14.20
N THR A 129 -6.54 7.66 -15.46
CA THR A 129 -6.47 8.88 -16.28
C THR A 129 -7.74 9.00 -17.15
N PRO A 130 -8.08 10.18 -17.68
CA PRO A 130 -9.22 10.30 -18.60
C PRO A 130 -9.07 9.48 -19.89
N GLN A 131 -7.84 9.04 -20.23
CA GLN A 131 -7.51 8.34 -21.47
C GLN A 131 -7.46 6.80 -21.35
N ASN A 132 -7.44 6.24 -20.14
CA ASN A 132 -7.26 4.80 -19.95
C ASN A 132 -8.48 4.05 -19.37
N MET A 133 -9.69 4.57 -19.58
CA MET A 133 -10.93 4.02 -19.04
C MET A 133 -11.18 2.55 -19.43
N GLU A 134 -10.79 2.16 -20.64
CA GLU A 134 -10.93 0.77 -21.11
C GLU A 134 -10.01 -0.20 -20.35
N ASP A 135 -8.85 0.28 -19.91
CA ASP A 135 -7.91 -0.54 -19.15
C ASP A 135 -8.43 -0.80 -17.72
N LEU A 136 -9.19 0.16 -17.15
CA LEU A 136 -9.74 0.03 -15.78
C LEU A 136 -10.70 -1.14 -15.66
N GLN A 137 -11.39 -1.53 -16.74
CA GLN A 137 -12.27 -2.70 -16.76
C GLN A 137 -11.52 -4.04 -16.73
N LYS A 138 -10.20 -4.00 -16.94
CA LYS A 138 -9.36 -5.20 -17.07
C LYS A 138 -8.36 -5.35 -15.91
N VAL A 139 -8.34 -4.40 -14.95
CA VAL A 139 -7.36 -4.43 -13.85
C VAL A 139 -7.52 -5.62 -12.91
N ASP A 140 -8.69 -6.25 -12.85
CA ASP A 140 -8.91 -7.49 -12.12
C ASP A 140 -8.09 -8.67 -12.65
N LYS A 141 -7.72 -8.63 -13.94
CA LYS A 141 -6.90 -9.64 -14.62
C LYS A 141 -5.40 -9.38 -14.48
N LEU A 142 -5.01 -8.22 -13.97
CA LEU A 142 -3.61 -7.89 -13.73
C LEU A 142 -3.14 -8.52 -12.42
N GLU A 143 -2.27 -9.51 -12.51
CA GLU A 143 -1.62 -10.09 -11.34
C GLU A 143 -0.83 -9.01 -10.59
N GLY A 144 -0.93 -8.98 -9.25
CA GLY A 144 -0.28 -7.98 -8.41
C GLY A 144 -0.96 -6.61 -8.39
N CYS A 145 -2.11 -6.43 -9.06
CA CYS A 145 -2.89 -5.20 -8.96
C CYS A 145 -3.82 -5.24 -7.74
N CYS A 146 -3.64 -4.31 -6.79
CA CYS A 146 -4.51 -4.20 -5.60
C CYS A 146 -5.74 -3.33 -5.81
N GLY A 147 -5.73 -2.42 -6.78
CA GLY A 147 -6.82 -1.48 -7.02
C GLY A 147 -6.46 -0.39 -8.02
N VAL A 148 -7.37 0.53 -8.21
CA VAL A 148 -7.19 1.74 -9.03
C VAL A 148 -6.93 2.93 -8.12
N LYS A 149 -5.99 3.78 -8.49
CA LYS A 149 -5.75 5.07 -7.84
C LYS A 149 -6.21 6.22 -8.71
N LEU A 150 -7.04 7.08 -8.15
CA LEU A 150 -7.52 8.32 -8.75
C LEU A 150 -7.00 9.52 -7.97
N PHE A 151 -6.54 10.55 -8.66
CA PHE A 151 -6.16 11.84 -8.08
C PHE A 151 -7.17 12.91 -8.56
N ALA A 152 -8.12 13.28 -7.71
CA ALA A 152 -9.12 14.31 -8.00
C ALA A 152 -8.54 15.74 -7.87
N GLY A 153 -7.48 15.90 -7.11
CA GLY A 153 -6.68 17.11 -6.98
C GLY A 153 -5.21 16.87 -7.26
N SER A 154 -4.49 17.91 -7.61
CA SER A 154 -3.06 17.88 -7.93
C SER A 154 -2.24 17.32 -6.75
N SER A 155 -1.41 16.33 -7.06
CA SER A 155 -0.43 15.73 -6.17
C SER A 155 0.91 15.63 -6.91
N THR A 156 1.80 14.75 -6.48
CA THR A 156 3.05 14.46 -7.20
C THR A 156 2.73 13.67 -8.46
N GLY A 157 3.29 14.08 -9.61
CA GLY A 157 3.08 13.42 -10.91
C GLY A 157 1.94 14.05 -11.73
N ASN A 158 1.47 13.36 -12.76
CA ASN A 158 0.57 13.86 -13.80
C ASN A 158 -0.71 13.03 -13.98
N LEU A 159 -1.16 12.33 -12.93
CA LEU A 159 -2.35 11.47 -12.94
C LEU A 159 -3.61 12.21 -12.44
N LEU A 160 -3.84 13.46 -12.91
CA LEU A 160 -4.98 14.26 -12.46
C LEU A 160 -6.26 13.89 -13.23
N VAL A 161 -7.34 13.60 -12.50
CA VAL A 161 -8.71 13.41 -13.00
C VAL A 161 -9.62 14.34 -12.21
N LYS A 162 -9.78 15.59 -12.65
CA LYS A 162 -10.49 16.64 -11.90
C LYS A 162 -11.97 16.77 -12.26
N ASP A 163 -12.35 16.37 -13.47
CA ASP A 163 -13.71 16.53 -13.96
C ASP A 163 -14.64 15.48 -13.37
N GLU A 164 -15.76 15.90 -12.81
CA GLU A 164 -16.72 15.05 -12.11
C GLU A 164 -17.21 13.87 -12.97
N LYS A 165 -17.50 14.13 -14.25
CA LYS A 165 -17.89 13.08 -15.21
C LYS A 165 -16.80 12.04 -15.43
N ASP A 166 -15.53 12.42 -15.40
CA ASP A 166 -14.42 11.48 -15.56
C ASP A 166 -14.16 10.73 -14.26
N ILE A 167 -14.35 11.37 -13.10
CA ILE A 167 -14.34 10.69 -11.79
C ILE A 167 -15.42 9.61 -11.75
N GLU A 168 -16.66 9.94 -12.12
CA GLU A 168 -17.78 8.99 -12.21
C GLU A 168 -17.46 7.83 -13.15
N LYS A 169 -16.88 8.09 -14.33
CA LYS A 169 -16.46 7.03 -15.26
C LYS A 169 -15.38 6.14 -14.66
N VAL A 170 -14.38 6.69 -13.96
CA VAL A 170 -13.35 5.87 -13.29
C VAL A 170 -13.98 4.93 -12.28
N ILE A 171 -14.85 5.45 -11.41
CA ILE A 171 -15.52 4.65 -10.38
C ILE A 171 -16.40 3.57 -11.01
N SER A 172 -17.20 3.94 -12.02
CA SER A 172 -18.14 3.04 -12.68
C SER A 172 -17.47 1.96 -13.54
N ASN A 173 -16.29 2.24 -14.11
CA ASN A 173 -15.58 1.30 -14.98
C ASN A 173 -14.52 0.48 -14.25
N SER A 174 -14.17 0.81 -13.02
CA SER A 174 -13.18 0.04 -12.28
C SER A 174 -13.75 -1.32 -11.85
N SER A 175 -13.06 -2.40 -12.21
CA SER A 175 -13.37 -3.75 -11.72
C SER A 175 -12.80 -4.03 -10.33
N LYS A 176 -12.05 -3.08 -9.73
CA LYS A 176 -11.47 -3.16 -8.39
C LYS A 176 -11.76 -1.91 -7.56
N VAL A 177 -11.44 -1.96 -6.28
CA VAL A 177 -11.53 -0.80 -5.37
C VAL A 177 -10.79 0.39 -5.95
N VAL A 178 -11.41 1.58 -5.87
CA VAL A 178 -10.82 2.85 -6.26
C VAL A 178 -10.39 3.61 -5.00
N ALA A 179 -9.09 3.86 -4.87
CA ALA A 179 -8.54 4.73 -3.83
C ALA A 179 -8.42 6.16 -4.38
N ILE A 180 -9.00 7.13 -3.70
CA ILE A 180 -9.10 8.51 -4.20
C ILE A 180 -8.24 9.45 -3.36
N HIS A 181 -7.34 10.21 -4.00
CA HIS A 181 -6.79 11.45 -3.43
C HIS A 181 -7.82 12.55 -3.65
N SER A 182 -8.54 12.89 -2.59
CA SER A 182 -9.73 13.73 -2.68
C SER A 182 -9.42 15.15 -2.24
N GLU A 183 -9.03 16.00 -3.19
CA GLU A 183 -8.92 17.44 -3.04
C GLU A 183 -9.52 18.14 -4.26
N ASP A 184 -10.15 19.29 -4.05
CA ASP A 184 -10.77 20.07 -5.09
C ASP A 184 -9.72 20.91 -5.83
N GLU A 185 -9.46 20.56 -7.10
CA GLU A 185 -8.44 21.21 -7.91
C GLU A 185 -8.71 22.70 -8.16
N GLU A 186 -9.97 23.11 -8.25
CA GLU A 186 -10.31 24.53 -8.45
C GLU A 186 -9.99 25.33 -7.19
N ILE A 187 -10.38 24.80 -6.01
CA ILE A 187 -10.04 25.43 -4.73
C ILE A 187 -8.52 25.47 -4.54
N LEU A 188 -7.80 24.38 -4.82
CA LEU A 188 -6.34 24.35 -4.77
C LEU A 188 -5.72 25.46 -5.63
N ASN A 189 -6.19 25.64 -6.86
CA ASN A 189 -5.68 26.66 -7.78
C ASN A 189 -5.97 28.08 -7.28
N LEU A 190 -7.17 28.36 -6.78
CA LEU A 190 -7.53 29.65 -6.19
C LEU A 190 -6.68 29.98 -4.94
N ARG A 191 -6.27 28.95 -4.21
CA ARG A 191 -5.52 29.11 -2.96
C ARG A 191 -3.99 29.09 -3.13
N LYS A 192 -3.46 28.82 -4.32
CA LYS A 192 -2.00 28.91 -4.62
C LYS A 192 -1.36 30.23 -4.17
N LYS A 193 -2.13 31.31 -4.16
CA LYS A 193 -1.68 32.64 -3.67
C LYS A 193 -1.21 32.65 -2.19
N PHE A 194 -1.56 31.63 -1.42
CA PHE A 194 -1.16 31.51 -0.01
C PHE A 194 0.14 30.74 0.19
N ILE A 195 0.70 30.15 -0.89
CA ILE A 195 1.99 29.45 -0.83
C ILE A 195 3.08 30.48 -0.53
N LYS A 196 3.87 30.21 0.48
CA LYS A 196 5.09 30.98 0.78
C LYS A 196 6.27 30.02 0.66
N GLU A 197 7.17 30.32 -0.26
CA GLU A 197 8.38 29.51 -0.48
C GLU A 197 9.23 29.49 0.80
N GLY A 198 9.69 28.28 1.19
CA GLY A 198 10.46 28.06 2.41
C GLY A 198 9.65 28.07 3.72
N ASP A 199 8.35 28.39 3.68
CA ASP A 199 7.49 28.40 4.87
C ASP A 199 6.48 27.23 4.83
N VAL A 200 6.82 26.14 5.52
CA VAL A 200 5.99 24.93 5.60
C VAL A 200 4.63 25.20 6.26
N SER A 201 4.51 26.23 7.09
CA SER A 201 3.25 26.60 7.74
C SER A 201 2.20 27.10 6.74
N SER A 202 2.60 27.54 5.55
CA SER A 202 1.72 27.94 4.47
C SER A 202 0.98 26.75 3.81
N HIS A 203 1.50 25.53 3.94
CA HIS A 203 0.92 24.34 3.31
C HIS A 203 -0.53 24.04 3.75
N PRO A 204 -0.87 23.96 5.05
CA PRO A 204 -2.26 23.75 5.48
C PRO A 204 -3.16 24.95 5.19
N ILE A 205 -2.59 26.15 4.99
CA ILE A 205 -3.35 27.32 4.55
C ILE A 205 -3.74 27.19 3.07
N TRP A 206 -2.84 26.73 2.24
CA TRP A 206 -3.10 26.48 0.82
C TRP A 206 -4.01 25.26 0.63
N ARG A 207 -3.63 24.10 1.18
CA ARG A 207 -4.40 22.85 1.16
C ARG A 207 -5.24 22.76 2.45
N ASN A 208 -6.29 23.56 2.52
CA ASN A 208 -7.13 23.60 3.70
C ASN A 208 -8.21 22.49 3.69
N GLU A 209 -8.91 22.35 4.79
CA GLU A 209 -9.97 21.36 4.96
C GLU A 209 -11.08 21.46 3.91
N GLU A 210 -11.40 22.68 3.43
CA GLU A 210 -12.44 22.86 2.41
C GLU A 210 -12.04 22.22 1.08
N CYS A 211 -10.75 22.19 0.71
CA CYS A 211 -10.27 21.47 -0.47
C CYS A 211 -10.64 19.98 -0.41
N ALA A 212 -10.43 19.35 0.74
CA ALA A 212 -10.74 17.94 0.95
C ALA A 212 -12.25 17.70 1.06
N MET A 213 -12.96 18.54 1.82
CA MET A 213 -14.40 18.39 2.04
C MET A 213 -15.22 18.60 0.77
N SER A 214 -14.87 19.60 -0.06
CA SER A 214 -15.55 19.87 -1.33
C SER A 214 -15.42 18.68 -2.28
N SER A 215 -14.22 18.16 -2.45
CA SER A 215 -13.99 16.98 -3.31
C SER A 215 -14.66 15.73 -2.75
N THR A 216 -14.55 15.47 -1.45
CA THR A 216 -15.11 14.25 -0.83
C THR A 216 -16.65 14.20 -0.87
N ARG A 217 -17.32 15.34 -0.94
CA ARG A 217 -18.78 15.39 -1.13
C ARG A 217 -19.21 15.07 -2.56
N ARG A 218 -18.30 15.14 -3.53
CA ARG A 218 -18.59 14.90 -4.95
C ARG A 218 -18.27 13.48 -5.39
N VAL A 219 -17.46 12.75 -4.61
CA VAL A 219 -17.09 11.35 -4.85
C VAL A 219 -17.84 10.44 -3.86
#